data_75e67e68e37aa1556435ada83478fc8f
#
_entry.id   75e67e68e37aa1556435ada83478fc8f
#
_cell.length_a   1.000
_cell.length_b   1.000
_cell.length_c   1.000
_cell.angle_alpha   90.00
_cell.angle_beta   90.00
_cell.angle_gamma   90.00
#
_symmetry.space_group_name_H-M   'P 1'
#
loop_
_entity.id
_entity.type
_entity.pdbx_description
1 polymer ?
#
loop_
_entity_poly.entity_id
_entity_poly.type
_entity_poly.pdbx_seq_one_letter_code
_entity_poly.pdbx_strand_id
1 'polypeptide(L)'
;MTTVTRILHATSQDLSRLLAMCRTMGFIRADLWRRYGALGTVGKSASAVRKEITQGGWHTDLPLDGTVRAESTKDVINDILTYKAAAKHKVRRAVAARTTDETERKHLYTLLKQDKWLEDTYLHRMMRKHFRHGKSQCSNQFVVRSDKHSERIIDGQLVITLHLSKKVGGSITLYTTTSGKNVSLEKKNLRVIVREGKVEIHYAYEKPPGRPHGDKVMGVDKGYTEAFTDSQGQHHGESFGQVLTAYSHQVSATGKARNRLHALEKKHRAAGRIAKAERIRANNLGKKKQVARRQRTQQHLRTIAYQAAHTIMDEAALLASEDLTQPITGKVQWRDYNRRMSHWAKGVLAQALDEVSQQRGTRHDIVNAAYTSQMDSITGRLEGERRGDKFYRANGDVIQADVNAARNVLARLDDPDITRYMPHGEVKRILLGRFSGATERQEARVVCQHGMSTGCG
;
A
#
# COMPACT_ATOMS: atom_id res chain seq x y z
N MET A 1 3.73 -10.86 17.89
CA MET A 1 2.61 -9.91 18.15
C MET A 1 2.60 -8.81 17.11
N THR A 2 1.44 -8.48 16.58
CA THR A 2 1.29 -7.46 15.53
C THR A 2 0.57 -6.25 16.09
N THR A 3 1.16 -5.06 15.92
CA THR A 3 0.51 -3.81 16.31
C THR A 3 -0.52 -3.42 15.25
N VAL A 4 -1.77 -3.31 15.63
CA VAL A 4 -2.86 -2.89 14.74
C VAL A 4 -3.56 -1.64 15.27
N THR A 5 -4.15 -0.87 14.38
CA THR A 5 -4.96 0.30 14.75
C THR A 5 -6.42 -0.11 14.90
N ARG A 6 -7.00 0.14 16.07
CA ARG A 6 -8.44 -0.01 16.31
C ARG A 6 -9.13 1.34 16.25
N ILE A 7 -10.35 1.35 15.72
CA ILE A 7 -11.17 2.55 15.55
C ILE A 7 -12.42 2.41 16.39
N LEU A 8 -12.69 3.42 17.24
CA LEU A 8 -13.95 3.56 17.96
C LEU A 8 -14.69 4.77 17.40
N HIS A 9 -15.97 4.65 17.18
CA HIS A 9 -16.83 5.76 16.81
C HIS A 9 -17.47 6.35 18.07
N ALA A 10 -17.49 7.66 18.17
CA ALA A 10 -18.01 8.37 19.32
C ALA A 10 -18.82 9.62 18.92
N THR A 11 -19.60 10.10 19.89
CA THR A 11 -20.27 11.42 19.84
C THR A 11 -19.80 12.26 21.00
N SER A 12 -19.94 13.58 20.90
CA SER A 12 -19.64 14.52 21.99
C SER A 12 -20.55 15.73 21.88
N GLN A 13 -20.92 16.30 23.01
CA GLN A 13 -21.60 17.61 23.07
C GLN A 13 -20.63 18.75 22.72
N ASP A 14 -19.32 18.53 22.94
CA ASP A 14 -18.24 19.51 22.71
C ASP A 14 -17.68 19.47 21.27
N LEU A 15 -18.46 19.07 20.27
CA LEU A 15 -17.98 18.90 18.89
C LEU A 15 -17.33 20.19 18.32
N SER A 16 -17.86 21.36 18.66
CA SER A 16 -17.30 22.64 18.24
C SER A 16 -15.90 22.89 18.79
N ARG A 17 -15.65 22.50 20.05
CA ARG A 17 -14.33 22.60 20.71
C ARG A 17 -13.34 21.63 20.07
N LEU A 18 -13.76 20.39 19.82
CA LEU A 18 -12.94 19.38 19.11
C LEU A 18 -12.54 19.89 17.71
N LEU A 19 -13.48 20.46 16.96
CA LEU A 19 -13.20 21.04 15.64
C LEU A 19 -12.23 22.22 15.71
N ALA A 20 -12.35 23.10 16.72
CA ALA A 20 -11.42 24.20 16.93
C ALA A 20 -10.00 23.69 17.19
N MET A 21 -9.84 22.70 18.07
CA MET A 21 -8.55 22.06 18.35
C MET A 21 -7.96 21.40 17.10
N CYS A 22 -8.78 20.70 16.32
CA CYS A 22 -8.37 20.10 15.04
C CYS A 22 -7.85 21.13 14.05
N ARG A 23 -8.53 22.27 13.91
CA ARG A 23 -8.13 23.38 13.01
C ARG A 23 -6.80 23.99 13.46
N THR A 24 -6.66 24.29 14.76
CA THR A 24 -5.40 24.82 15.32
C THR A 24 -4.25 23.85 15.09
N MET A 25 -4.47 22.55 15.32
CA MET A 25 -3.46 21.54 15.05
C MET A 25 -3.16 21.41 13.55
N GLY A 26 -4.16 21.61 12.69
CA GLY A 26 -3.98 21.66 11.23
C GLY A 26 -3.04 22.78 10.79
N PHE A 27 -3.15 23.96 11.38
CA PHE A 27 -2.23 25.07 11.17
C PHE A 27 -0.79 24.71 11.59
N ILE A 28 -0.61 24.18 12.80
CA ILE A 28 0.69 23.73 13.30
C ILE A 28 1.29 22.64 12.36
N ARG A 29 0.49 21.67 11.96
CA ARG A 29 0.88 20.61 11.03
C ARG A 29 1.36 21.17 9.70
N ALA A 30 0.64 22.12 9.12
CA ALA A 30 1.01 22.75 7.86
C ALA A 30 2.32 23.54 7.98
N ASP A 31 2.53 24.27 9.09
CA ASP A 31 3.77 25.01 9.34
C ASP A 31 4.98 24.07 9.50
N LEU A 32 4.83 22.98 10.26
CA LEU A 32 5.89 21.98 10.43
C LEU A 32 6.27 21.32 9.10
N TRP A 33 5.30 20.98 8.26
CA TRP A 33 5.58 20.46 6.93
C TRP A 33 6.28 21.48 6.04
N ARG A 34 5.92 22.76 6.14
CA ARG A 34 6.60 23.83 5.42
C ARG A 34 8.07 23.96 5.84
N ARG A 35 8.37 23.84 7.13
CA ARG A 35 9.73 23.97 7.67
C ARG A 35 10.58 22.73 7.47
N TYR A 36 10.03 21.55 7.72
CA TYR A 36 10.77 20.29 7.79
C TYR A 36 10.46 19.30 6.66
N GLY A 37 9.45 19.57 5.84
CA GLY A 37 9.07 18.74 4.69
C GLY A 37 9.95 18.92 3.45
N ALA A 38 11.03 19.68 3.52
CA ALA A 38 11.96 19.94 2.41
C ALA A 38 13.20 19.05 2.46
N LEU A 39 13.90 18.95 1.33
CA LEU A 39 15.16 18.23 1.20
C LEU A 39 16.27 18.77 2.12
N GLY A 40 16.33 20.08 2.31
CA GLY A 40 17.36 20.74 3.13
C GLY A 40 17.34 20.41 4.62
N THR A 41 16.30 19.68 5.08
CA THR A 41 16.22 19.20 6.47
C THR A 41 16.68 17.75 6.65
N VAL A 42 17.35 17.21 5.64
CA VAL A 42 17.96 15.89 5.67
C VAL A 42 19.04 15.85 6.73
N GLY A 43 19.07 14.73 7.46
CA GLY A 43 20.02 14.54 8.57
C GLY A 43 19.55 15.07 9.93
N LYS A 44 18.48 15.91 9.99
CA LYS A 44 17.88 16.27 11.26
C LYS A 44 17.08 15.08 11.82
N SER A 45 17.48 14.60 12.99
CA SER A 45 16.74 13.56 13.70
C SER A 45 15.43 14.10 14.28
N ALA A 46 14.49 13.20 14.59
CA ALA A 46 13.24 13.59 15.26
C ALA A 46 13.48 14.33 16.60
N SER A 47 14.50 13.91 17.35
CA SER A 47 14.88 14.57 18.60
C SER A 47 15.43 15.98 18.37
N ALA A 48 16.28 16.19 17.36
CA ALA A 48 16.80 17.51 17.00
C ALA A 48 15.68 18.47 16.61
N VAL A 49 14.73 18.03 15.77
CA VAL A 49 13.58 18.83 15.37
C VAL A 49 12.70 19.18 16.59
N ARG A 50 12.44 18.22 17.48
CA ARG A 50 11.69 18.48 18.72
C ARG A 50 12.39 19.50 19.63
N LYS A 51 13.71 19.38 19.81
CA LYS A 51 14.50 20.32 20.60
C LYS A 51 14.39 21.74 20.02
N GLU A 52 14.53 21.91 18.72
CA GLU A 52 14.41 23.19 18.02
C GLU A 52 13.02 23.83 18.23
N ILE A 53 11.94 23.05 18.09
CA ILE A 53 10.57 23.52 18.31
C ILE A 53 10.34 23.93 19.77
N THR A 54 10.86 23.14 20.73
CA THR A 54 10.68 23.39 22.14
C THR A 54 11.46 24.64 22.59
N GLN A 55 12.72 24.74 22.19
CA GLN A 55 13.59 25.88 22.52
C GLN A 55 13.12 27.16 21.86
N GLY A 56 12.57 27.08 20.63
CA GLY A 56 12.01 28.23 19.93
C GLY A 56 10.65 28.67 20.45
N GLY A 57 10.02 27.96 21.39
CA GLY A 57 8.70 28.28 21.93
C GLY A 57 7.58 28.30 20.90
N TRP A 58 7.73 27.56 19.80
CA TRP A 58 6.81 27.69 18.65
C TRP A 58 5.40 27.24 18.98
N HIS A 59 4.44 28.05 18.59
CA HIS A 59 2.99 27.78 18.73
C HIS A 59 2.50 27.67 20.18
N THR A 60 3.24 28.23 21.17
CA THR A 60 2.85 28.21 22.58
C THR A 60 1.68 29.16 22.89
N ASP A 61 1.52 30.21 22.09
CA ASP A 61 0.47 31.21 22.13
C ASP A 61 -0.88 30.71 21.62
N LEU A 62 -0.88 29.69 20.76
CA LEU A 62 -2.10 29.17 20.15
C LEU A 62 -3.06 28.55 21.18
N PRO A 63 -4.41 28.62 20.96
CA PRO A 63 -5.41 28.03 21.84
C PRO A 63 -5.47 26.51 21.70
N LEU A 64 -4.44 25.84 22.20
CA LEU A 64 -4.33 24.39 22.19
C LEU A 64 -3.70 23.92 23.50
N ASP A 65 -4.15 22.78 24.01
CA ASP A 65 -3.55 22.12 25.15
C ASP A 65 -2.07 21.79 24.90
N GLY A 66 -1.19 22.06 25.86
CA GLY A 66 0.26 21.88 25.70
C GLY A 66 0.68 20.45 25.44
N THR A 67 0.02 19.47 26.07
CA THR A 67 0.32 18.04 25.87
C THR A 67 -0.19 17.55 24.53
N VAL A 68 -1.37 17.98 24.11
CA VAL A 68 -1.95 17.70 22.78
C VAL A 68 -1.04 18.26 21.69
N ARG A 69 -0.54 19.51 21.86
CA ARG A 69 0.41 20.13 20.94
C ARG A 69 1.70 19.32 20.85
N ALA A 70 2.28 18.92 21.98
CA ALA A 70 3.54 18.18 22.00
C ALA A 70 3.43 16.81 21.33
N GLU A 71 2.40 16.01 21.65
CA GLU A 71 2.23 14.68 21.08
C GLU A 71 1.81 14.76 19.59
N SER A 72 0.95 15.69 19.23
CA SER A 72 0.59 15.88 17.81
C SER A 72 1.76 16.40 16.98
N THR A 73 2.65 17.21 17.54
CA THR A 73 3.92 17.63 16.89
C THR A 73 4.82 16.43 16.60
N LYS A 74 4.97 15.53 17.59
CA LYS A 74 5.72 14.28 17.42
C LYS A 74 5.13 13.42 16.29
N ASP A 75 3.81 13.32 16.22
CA ASP A 75 3.10 12.61 15.16
C ASP A 75 3.41 13.22 13.77
N VAL A 76 3.42 14.55 13.64
CA VAL A 76 3.78 15.23 12.38
C VAL A 76 5.22 14.96 11.97
N ILE A 77 6.15 14.98 12.92
CA ILE A 77 7.56 14.67 12.65
C ILE A 77 7.69 13.24 12.12
N ASN A 78 6.98 12.29 12.73
CA ASN A 78 6.98 10.90 12.28
C ASN A 78 6.39 10.75 10.87
N ASP A 79 5.33 11.51 10.53
CA ASP A 79 4.78 11.54 9.17
C ASP A 79 5.83 12.02 8.14
N ILE A 80 6.60 13.08 8.48
CA ILE A 80 7.65 13.62 7.62
C ILE A 80 8.77 12.59 7.42
N LEU A 81 9.19 11.89 8.48
CA LEU A 81 10.21 10.84 8.40
C LEU A 81 9.72 9.64 7.59
N THR A 82 8.47 9.24 7.74
CA THR A 82 7.84 8.18 6.95
C THR A 82 7.80 8.55 5.47
N TYR A 83 7.45 9.78 5.15
CA TYR A 83 7.46 10.29 3.77
C TYR A 83 8.86 10.26 3.16
N LYS A 84 9.90 10.64 3.94
CA LYS A 84 11.31 10.54 3.53
C LYS A 84 11.72 9.08 3.29
N ALA A 85 11.34 8.17 4.19
CA ALA A 85 11.64 6.75 4.06
C ALA A 85 11.01 6.15 2.78
N ALA A 86 9.78 6.54 2.45
CA ALA A 86 9.13 6.13 1.21
C ALA A 86 9.87 6.62 -0.05
N ALA A 87 10.45 7.83 -0.01
CA ALA A 87 11.30 8.31 -1.10
C ALA A 87 12.60 7.52 -1.22
N LYS A 88 13.28 7.23 -0.09
CA LYS A 88 14.49 6.39 -0.07
C LYS A 88 14.23 5.00 -0.67
N HIS A 89 13.07 4.40 -0.41
CA HIS A 89 12.72 3.12 -1.01
C HIS A 89 12.65 3.18 -2.55
N LYS A 90 12.12 4.28 -3.11
CA LYS A 90 12.13 4.51 -4.57
C LYS A 90 13.55 4.72 -5.11
N VAL A 91 14.40 5.42 -4.35
CA VAL A 91 15.80 5.63 -4.73
C VAL A 91 16.59 4.31 -4.70
N ARG A 92 16.36 3.42 -3.73
CA ARG A 92 16.95 2.07 -3.74
C ARG A 92 16.70 1.32 -5.04
N ARG A 93 15.48 1.39 -5.57
CA ARG A 93 15.15 0.81 -6.88
C ARG A 93 15.93 1.46 -8.01
N ALA A 94 16.07 2.79 -7.99
CA ALA A 94 16.84 3.49 -9.00
C ALA A 94 18.33 3.12 -8.95
N VAL A 95 18.89 2.87 -7.76
CA VAL A 95 20.26 2.35 -7.57
C VAL A 95 20.37 0.94 -8.17
N ALA A 96 19.44 0.03 -7.87
CA ALA A 96 19.44 -1.32 -8.41
C ALA A 96 19.33 -1.36 -9.95
N ALA A 97 18.62 -0.38 -10.53
CA ALA A 97 18.48 -0.26 -11.98
C ALA A 97 19.70 0.42 -12.66
N ARG A 98 20.54 1.12 -11.89
CA ARG A 98 21.70 1.85 -12.41
C ARG A 98 22.91 0.96 -12.64
N THR A 99 23.19 0.09 -11.68
CA THR A 99 24.44 -0.67 -11.67
C THR A 99 24.21 -2.12 -11.22
N THR A 100 24.89 -3.03 -11.89
CA THR A 100 25.02 -4.44 -11.50
C THR A 100 26.24 -4.69 -10.62
N ASP A 101 27.18 -3.72 -10.55
CA ASP A 101 28.33 -3.78 -9.65
C ASP A 101 27.87 -3.77 -8.19
N GLU A 102 28.18 -4.85 -7.51
CA GLU A 102 27.75 -5.06 -6.12
C GLU A 102 28.46 -4.09 -5.16
N THR A 103 29.70 -3.71 -5.43
CA THR A 103 30.49 -2.80 -4.62
C THR A 103 29.92 -1.38 -4.69
N GLU A 104 29.68 -0.86 -5.91
CA GLU A 104 29.04 0.44 -6.11
C GLU A 104 27.64 0.43 -5.47
N ARG A 105 26.86 -0.63 -5.65
CA ARG A 105 25.51 -0.75 -5.11
C ARG A 105 25.50 -0.75 -3.58
N LYS A 106 26.40 -1.50 -2.93
CA LYS A 106 26.55 -1.52 -1.47
C LYS A 106 26.96 -0.14 -0.94
N HIS A 107 27.88 0.53 -1.59
CA HIS A 107 28.29 1.88 -1.23
C HIS A 107 27.12 2.88 -1.27
N LEU A 108 26.38 2.94 -2.39
CA LEU A 108 25.23 3.82 -2.55
C LEU A 108 24.11 3.50 -1.53
N TYR A 109 23.86 2.23 -1.24
CA TYR A 109 22.90 1.84 -0.21
C TYR A 109 23.31 2.25 1.19
N THR A 110 24.61 2.21 1.50
CA THR A 110 25.15 2.64 2.79
C THR A 110 24.98 4.14 2.98
N LEU A 111 25.36 4.95 1.98
CA LEU A 111 25.14 6.40 2.01
C LEU A 111 23.64 6.75 2.17
N LEU A 112 22.77 6.05 1.44
CA LEU A 112 21.32 6.26 1.52
C LEU A 112 20.78 5.88 2.90
N LYS A 113 21.26 4.79 3.52
CA LYS A 113 20.88 4.35 4.87
C LYS A 113 21.29 5.35 5.93
N GLN A 114 22.49 5.88 5.83
CA GLN A 114 23.08 6.82 6.78
C GLN A 114 22.59 8.27 6.63
N ASP A 115 21.66 8.55 5.73
CA ASP A 115 21.22 9.90 5.37
C ASP A 115 22.34 10.81 4.77
N LYS A 116 23.44 10.23 4.29
CA LYS A 116 24.58 10.91 3.65
C LYS A 116 24.43 11.07 2.14
N TRP A 117 23.25 10.87 1.60
CA TRP A 117 22.96 10.93 0.16
C TRP A 117 23.12 12.32 -0.45
N LEU A 118 23.28 13.39 0.36
CA LEU A 118 23.69 14.70 -0.15
C LEU A 118 25.16 14.74 -0.62
N GLU A 119 25.99 13.82 -0.09
CA GLU A 119 27.42 13.72 -0.42
C GLU A 119 27.63 13.05 -1.79
N ASP A 120 26.62 12.38 -2.33
CA ASP A 120 26.67 11.71 -3.64
C ASP A 120 25.75 12.40 -4.67
N THR A 121 26.29 12.76 -5.81
CA THR A 121 25.57 13.53 -6.86
C THR A 121 24.40 12.74 -7.46
N TYR A 122 24.54 11.43 -7.63
CA TYR A 122 23.48 10.58 -8.16
C TYR A 122 22.35 10.42 -7.16
N LEU A 123 22.67 10.08 -5.91
CA LEU A 123 21.66 9.92 -4.85
C LEU A 123 20.92 11.24 -4.60
N HIS A 124 21.63 12.37 -4.58
CA HIS A 124 21.03 13.69 -4.42
C HIS A 124 20.01 13.97 -5.56
N ARG A 125 20.39 13.71 -6.81
CA ARG A 125 19.49 13.87 -7.97
C ARG A 125 18.27 12.95 -7.86
N MET A 126 18.46 11.70 -7.48
CA MET A 126 17.36 10.74 -7.33
C MET A 126 16.42 11.09 -6.17
N MET A 127 16.98 11.52 -5.03
CA MET A 127 16.16 12.01 -3.93
C MET A 127 15.33 13.24 -4.33
N ARG A 128 15.90 14.21 -5.04
CA ARG A 128 15.16 15.37 -5.58
C ARG A 128 14.02 14.95 -6.52
N LYS A 129 14.21 13.89 -7.29
CA LYS A 129 13.17 13.33 -8.18
C LYS A 129 12.02 12.70 -7.42
N HIS A 130 12.29 12.00 -6.32
CA HIS A 130 11.31 11.19 -5.60
C HIS A 130 10.78 11.83 -4.32
N PHE A 131 11.51 12.77 -3.73
CA PHE A 131 11.12 13.52 -2.56
C PHE A 131 10.82 14.97 -2.96
N ARG A 132 9.55 15.25 -3.15
CA ARG A 132 9.09 16.64 -3.35
C ARG A 132 8.81 17.26 -1.99
N HIS A 133 8.83 18.59 -1.91
CA HIS A 133 8.42 19.29 -0.69
C HIS A 133 7.02 18.85 -0.30
N GLY A 134 6.91 18.21 0.86
CA GLY A 134 5.65 17.68 1.38
C GLY A 134 4.75 18.81 1.86
N LYS A 135 3.44 18.57 1.79
CA LYS A 135 2.39 19.46 2.30
C LYS A 135 1.41 18.66 3.12
N SER A 136 0.88 19.24 4.18
CA SER A 136 -0.25 18.67 4.90
C SER A 136 -1.46 19.62 4.80
N GLN A 137 -2.60 19.04 4.43
CA GLN A 137 -3.92 19.70 4.47
C GLN A 137 -4.81 19.10 5.55
N CYS A 138 -4.25 18.26 6.42
CA CYS A 138 -4.97 17.58 7.48
C CYS A 138 -5.25 18.56 8.63
N SER A 139 -6.51 18.92 8.80
CA SER A 139 -6.98 19.86 9.82
C SER A 139 -8.12 19.29 10.67
N ASN A 140 -8.21 17.95 10.74
CA ASN A 140 -9.33 17.27 11.36
C ASN A 140 -8.91 16.29 12.47
N GLN A 141 -7.66 16.37 12.94
CA GLN A 141 -7.15 15.44 13.95
C GLN A 141 -6.12 16.05 14.90
N PHE A 142 -6.03 15.45 16.08
CA PHE A 142 -4.98 15.66 17.07
C PHE A 142 -4.72 14.39 17.88
N VAL A 143 -3.62 14.35 18.64
CA VAL A 143 -3.23 13.19 19.46
C VAL A 143 -3.28 13.56 20.92
N VAL A 144 -3.90 12.72 21.74
CA VAL A 144 -3.99 12.81 23.20
C VAL A 144 -3.05 11.75 23.81
N ARG A 145 -2.21 12.18 24.73
CA ARG A 145 -1.27 11.30 25.41
C ARG A 145 -1.99 10.38 26.41
N SER A 146 -1.41 9.22 26.67
CA SER A 146 -2.01 8.16 27.47
C SER A 146 -2.37 8.53 28.91
N ASP A 147 -1.70 9.52 29.51
CA ASP A 147 -2.00 10.05 30.84
C ASP A 147 -3.02 11.20 30.85
N LYS A 148 -3.55 11.56 29.69
CA LYS A 148 -4.49 12.68 29.48
C LYS A 148 -5.87 12.22 29.05
N HIS A 149 -6.22 10.99 29.33
CA HIS A 149 -7.57 10.48 29.21
C HIS A 149 -7.86 9.41 30.25
N SER A 150 -9.13 9.20 30.53
CA SER A 150 -9.62 8.08 31.33
C SER A 150 -10.83 7.45 30.64
N GLU A 151 -11.09 6.19 30.98
CA GLU A 151 -12.21 5.42 30.45
C GLU A 151 -13.10 4.93 31.58
N ARG A 152 -14.42 4.90 31.32
CA ARG A 152 -15.43 4.33 32.21
C ARG A 152 -16.49 3.61 31.39
N ILE A 153 -17.11 2.61 31.97
CA ILE A 153 -18.29 1.98 31.38
C ILE A 153 -19.52 2.52 32.14
N ILE A 154 -20.41 3.18 31.41
CA ILE A 154 -21.68 3.71 31.93
C ILE A 154 -22.78 3.07 31.10
N ASP A 155 -23.74 2.40 31.74
CA ASP A 155 -24.85 1.68 31.11
C ASP A 155 -24.42 0.75 29.98
N GLY A 156 -23.27 0.07 30.17
CA GLY A 156 -22.70 -0.86 29.17
C GLY A 156 -21.98 -0.17 28.01
N GLN A 157 -21.95 1.14 27.97
CA GLN A 157 -21.29 1.94 26.94
C GLN A 157 -19.94 2.45 27.43
N LEU A 158 -18.92 2.39 26.59
CA LEU A 158 -17.60 2.96 26.89
C LEU A 158 -17.65 4.49 26.76
N VAL A 159 -17.33 5.17 27.84
CA VAL A 159 -17.22 6.63 27.90
C VAL A 159 -15.77 7.01 28.13
N ILE A 160 -15.24 7.92 27.33
CA ILE A 160 -13.85 8.38 27.38
C ILE A 160 -13.83 9.86 27.76
N THR A 161 -13.09 10.21 28.80
CA THR A 161 -12.89 11.59 29.19
C THR A 161 -11.48 12.05 28.82
N LEU A 162 -11.37 13.08 28.00
CA LEU A 162 -10.10 13.73 27.67
C LEU A 162 -9.82 14.81 28.70
N HIS A 163 -8.70 14.72 29.44
CA HIS A 163 -8.29 15.67 30.46
C HIS A 163 -7.44 16.78 29.82
N LEU A 164 -8.07 17.89 29.53
CA LEU A 164 -7.46 19.04 28.87
C LEU A 164 -7.32 20.22 29.81
N SER A 165 -6.46 21.17 29.46
CA SER A 165 -6.22 22.38 30.25
C SER A 165 -7.42 23.34 30.18
N LYS A 166 -7.52 24.22 31.22
CA LYS A 166 -8.53 25.31 31.25
C LYS A 166 -8.42 26.24 30.02
N LYS A 167 -7.22 26.37 29.43
CA LYS A 167 -6.98 27.16 28.20
C LYS A 167 -7.89 26.77 27.04
N VAL A 168 -8.30 25.50 26.96
CA VAL A 168 -9.21 24.99 25.92
C VAL A 168 -10.59 24.61 26.47
N GLY A 169 -10.95 25.12 27.66
CA GLY A 169 -12.23 24.90 28.30
C GLY A 169 -12.35 23.64 29.14
N GLY A 170 -11.21 23.01 29.54
CA GLY A 170 -11.20 21.83 30.42
C GLY A 170 -11.56 20.53 29.70
N SER A 171 -11.91 19.51 30.47
CA SER A 171 -12.16 18.15 29.98
C SER A 171 -13.29 18.08 28.93
N ILE A 172 -13.20 17.08 28.05
CA ILE A 172 -14.20 16.76 27.03
C ILE A 172 -14.60 15.28 27.19
N THR A 173 -15.90 15.00 27.17
CA THR A 173 -16.44 13.65 27.25
C THR A 173 -16.84 13.13 25.87
N LEU A 174 -16.46 11.90 25.57
CA LEU A 174 -16.76 11.18 24.33
C LEU A 174 -17.57 9.93 24.65
N TYR A 175 -18.74 9.78 24.06
CA TYR A 175 -19.61 8.62 24.21
C TYR A 175 -19.43 7.71 23.01
N THR A 176 -18.88 6.50 23.21
CA THR A 176 -18.64 5.58 22.10
C THR A 176 -19.88 4.78 21.76
N THR A 177 -19.97 4.29 20.53
CA THR A 177 -21.02 3.34 20.12
C THR A 177 -20.69 1.89 20.49
N THR A 178 -19.56 1.66 21.16
CA THR A 178 -19.04 0.34 21.49
C THR A 178 -19.41 -0.02 22.93
N SER A 179 -19.80 -1.26 23.16
CA SER A 179 -20.21 -1.80 24.48
C SER A 179 -19.09 -1.83 25.54
N GLY A 180 -17.89 -1.39 25.24
CA GLY A 180 -16.75 -1.39 26.17
C GLY A 180 -16.18 -2.77 26.49
N LYS A 181 -16.86 -3.88 26.18
CA LYS A 181 -16.33 -5.23 26.37
C LYS A 181 -15.05 -5.41 25.54
N ASN A 182 -13.99 -5.89 26.17
CA ASN A 182 -12.69 -6.14 25.53
C ASN A 182 -12.01 -4.90 24.92
N VAL A 183 -12.26 -3.70 25.44
CA VAL A 183 -11.54 -2.47 25.08
C VAL A 183 -10.79 -1.98 26.32
N SER A 184 -9.47 -1.85 26.22
CA SER A 184 -8.65 -1.14 27.20
C SER A 184 -7.83 -0.10 26.47
N LEU A 185 -7.92 1.14 26.93
CA LEU A 185 -7.19 2.30 26.44
C LEU A 185 -6.02 2.68 27.37
N GLU A 186 -5.83 1.92 28.45
CA GLU A 186 -4.77 2.14 29.41
C GLU A 186 -3.40 2.19 28.70
N LYS A 187 -2.58 3.19 29.04
CA LYS A 187 -1.26 3.42 28.44
C LYS A 187 -1.24 3.59 26.91
N LYS A 188 -2.40 3.89 26.27
CA LYS A 188 -2.49 4.10 24.84
C LYS A 188 -2.61 5.59 24.50
N ASN A 189 -1.84 6.08 23.54
CA ASN A 189 -2.11 7.38 22.94
C ASN A 189 -3.33 7.27 22.02
N LEU A 190 -4.22 8.27 22.09
CA LEU A 190 -5.44 8.32 21.29
C LEU A 190 -5.30 9.37 20.19
N ARG A 191 -5.55 8.98 18.95
CA ARG A 191 -5.73 9.93 17.86
C ARG A 191 -7.22 10.22 17.72
N VAL A 192 -7.62 11.44 17.99
CA VAL A 192 -8.98 11.91 17.84
C VAL A 192 -9.13 12.53 16.44
N ILE A 193 -10.07 12.03 15.66
CA ILE A 193 -10.36 12.51 14.30
C ILE A 193 -11.82 12.93 14.22
N VAL A 194 -12.07 14.13 13.68
CA VAL A 194 -13.44 14.61 13.47
C VAL A 194 -13.73 14.64 11.97
N ARG A 195 -14.78 13.89 11.54
CA ARG A 195 -15.21 13.81 10.13
C ARG A 195 -16.73 13.88 10.05
N GLU A 196 -17.24 14.80 9.24
CA GLU A 196 -18.69 14.93 8.97
C GLU A 196 -19.55 14.96 10.24
N GLY A 197 -19.08 15.64 11.30
CA GLY A 197 -19.78 15.73 12.58
C GLY A 197 -19.68 14.51 13.49
N LYS A 198 -18.91 13.51 13.11
CA LYS A 198 -18.64 12.29 13.90
C LYS A 198 -17.21 12.32 14.43
N VAL A 199 -17.01 11.71 15.59
CA VAL A 199 -15.70 11.54 16.23
C VAL A 199 -15.23 10.11 16.05
N GLU A 200 -14.03 9.93 15.54
CA GLU A 200 -13.33 8.64 15.49
C GLU A 200 -12.15 8.70 16.47
N ILE A 201 -11.96 7.65 17.24
CA ILE A 201 -10.83 7.49 18.15
C ILE A 201 -10.01 6.33 17.66
N HIS A 202 -8.77 6.61 17.24
CA HIS A 202 -7.84 5.61 16.73
C HIS A 202 -6.77 5.37 17.78
N TYR A 203 -6.51 4.10 18.11
CA TYR A 203 -5.43 3.71 18.99
C TYR A 203 -4.75 2.44 18.52
N ALA A 204 -3.47 2.30 18.82
CA ALA A 204 -2.70 1.11 18.52
C ALA A 204 -2.84 0.09 19.68
N TYR A 205 -3.05 -1.17 19.33
CA TYR A 205 -2.98 -2.25 20.30
C TYR A 205 -2.25 -3.45 19.72
N GLU A 206 -1.64 -4.22 20.60
CA GLU A 206 -1.01 -5.46 20.21
C GLU A 206 -2.06 -6.56 20.11
N LYS A 207 -2.23 -7.06 18.90
CA LYS A 207 -3.11 -8.19 18.65
C LYS A 207 -2.29 -9.47 18.84
N PRO A 208 -2.71 -10.40 19.69
CA PRO A 208 -2.09 -11.70 19.73
C PRO A 208 -2.21 -12.37 18.37
N PRO A 209 -1.32 -13.33 18.05
CA PRO A 209 -1.43 -14.11 16.83
C PRO A 209 -2.87 -14.67 16.74
N GLY A 210 -3.47 -14.57 15.57
CA GLY A 210 -4.77 -15.18 15.30
C GLY A 210 -4.67 -16.71 15.31
N ARG A 211 -5.59 -17.38 14.61
CA ARG A 211 -5.45 -18.82 14.38
C ARG A 211 -4.09 -19.13 13.74
N PRO A 212 -3.47 -20.28 14.01
CA PRO A 212 -2.13 -20.61 13.52
C PRO A 212 -2.10 -20.60 11.98
N HIS A 213 -0.93 -20.39 11.43
CA HIS A 213 -0.64 -20.59 10.01
C HIS A 213 -0.37 -22.05 9.70
N GLY A 214 -0.37 -22.43 8.42
CA GLY A 214 0.03 -23.75 7.96
C GLY A 214 1.55 -23.98 7.96
N ASP A 215 2.00 -25.00 7.29
CA ASP A 215 3.39 -25.46 7.26
C ASP A 215 4.02 -25.44 5.85
N LYS A 216 3.23 -25.14 4.80
CA LYS A 216 3.69 -25.19 3.42
C LYS A 216 4.47 -23.93 3.00
N VAL A 217 5.36 -24.12 2.02
CA VAL A 217 5.98 -23.02 1.26
C VAL A 217 5.18 -22.82 -0.02
N MET A 218 4.63 -21.63 -0.23
CA MET A 218 3.68 -21.37 -1.31
C MET A 218 4.04 -20.12 -2.11
N GLY A 219 3.90 -20.19 -3.43
CA GLY A 219 3.92 -19.03 -4.32
C GLY A 219 2.50 -18.57 -4.62
N VAL A 220 2.29 -17.26 -4.76
CA VAL A 220 0.97 -16.69 -5.06
C VAL A 220 1.07 -15.64 -6.16
N ASP A 221 0.29 -15.86 -7.22
CA ASP A 221 0.00 -14.87 -8.26
C ASP A 221 -1.18 -13.99 -7.87
N LYS A 222 -1.08 -12.68 -8.18
CA LYS A 222 -2.13 -11.68 -7.89
C LYS A 222 -3.01 -11.52 -9.12
N GLY A 223 -4.15 -12.19 -9.10
CA GLY A 223 -5.08 -12.26 -10.21
C GLY A 223 -5.95 -11.01 -10.40
N TYR A 224 -6.62 -11.03 -11.52
CA TYR A 224 -7.64 -10.06 -11.91
C TYR A 224 -9.05 -10.69 -11.85
N THR A 225 -9.17 -11.96 -12.19
CA THR A 225 -10.42 -12.74 -12.18
C THR A 225 -10.70 -13.26 -10.78
N GLU A 226 -9.76 -13.98 -10.21
CA GLU A 226 -9.68 -14.33 -8.80
C GLU A 226 -8.72 -13.37 -8.08
N ALA A 227 -8.85 -13.22 -6.78
CA ALA A 227 -7.94 -12.37 -6.01
C ALA A 227 -6.51 -12.92 -6.04
N PHE A 228 -6.39 -14.24 -5.86
CA PHE A 228 -5.11 -14.95 -5.83
C PHE A 228 -5.24 -16.35 -6.42
N THR A 229 -4.18 -16.82 -7.06
CA THR A 229 -3.98 -18.21 -7.44
C THR A 229 -2.68 -18.69 -6.80
N ASP A 230 -2.70 -19.85 -6.14
CA ASP A 230 -1.52 -20.39 -5.48
C ASP A 230 -0.77 -21.43 -6.32
N SER A 231 0.45 -21.77 -5.90
CA SER A 231 1.31 -22.75 -6.58
C SER A 231 0.83 -24.21 -6.48
N GLN A 232 -0.16 -24.48 -5.60
CA GLN A 232 -0.82 -25.77 -5.49
C GLN A 232 -1.96 -25.93 -6.51
N GLY A 233 -2.37 -24.84 -7.17
CA GLY A 233 -3.43 -24.83 -8.18
C GLY A 233 -4.80 -24.39 -7.65
N GLN A 234 -4.87 -23.86 -6.42
CA GLN A 234 -6.12 -23.38 -5.85
C GLN A 234 -6.34 -21.90 -6.18
N HIS A 235 -7.60 -21.55 -6.39
CA HIS A 235 -8.06 -20.18 -6.64
C HIS A 235 -8.74 -19.63 -5.39
N HIS A 236 -8.39 -18.39 -5.04
CA HIS A 236 -8.88 -17.74 -3.83
C HIS A 236 -9.53 -16.40 -4.16
N GLY A 237 -10.73 -16.16 -3.61
CA GLY A 237 -11.47 -14.91 -3.85
C GLY A 237 -12.08 -14.83 -5.24
N GLU A 238 -12.74 -15.88 -5.72
CA GLU A 238 -13.34 -16.03 -7.05
C GLU A 238 -14.32 -14.91 -7.45
N SER A 239 -15.04 -14.32 -6.50
CA SER A 239 -15.95 -13.21 -6.75
C SER A 239 -15.25 -11.86 -7.02
N PHE A 240 -13.92 -11.78 -6.86
CA PHE A 240 -13.17 -10.53 -7.00
C PHE A 240 -13.33 -9.90 -8.39
N GLY A 241 -13.11 -10.66 -9.45
CA GLY A 241 -13.24 -10.20 -10.84
C GLY A 241 -14.67 -9.84 -11.23
N GLN A 242 -15.66 -10.57 -10.72
CA GLN A 242 -17.08 -10.28 -10.95
C GLN A 242 -17.44 -8.90 -10.37
N VAL A 243 -17.08 -8.61 -9.12
CA VAL A 243 -17.28 -7.31 -8.47
C VAL A 243 -16.57 -6.19 -9.23
N LEU A 244 -15.33 -6.42 -9.64
CA LEU A 244 -14.53 -5.46 -10.39
C LEU A 244 -15.14 -5.15 -11.77
N THR A 245 -15.59 -6.16 -12.47
CA THR A 245 -16.23 -6.04 -13.81
C THR A 245 -17.57 -5.32 -13.72
N ALA A 246 -18.43 -5.70 -12.78
CA ALA A 246 -19.71 -5.04 -12.53
C ALA A 246 -19.53 -3.55 -12.23
N TYR A 247 -18.56 -3.22 -11.35
CA TYR A 247 -18.22 -1.83 -11.05
C TYR A 247 -17.73 -1.07 -12.28
N SER A 248 -16.84 -1.66 -13.09
CA SER A 248 -16.33 -1.05 -14.32
C SER A 248 -17.46 -0.73 -15.31
N HIS A 249 -18.39 -1.65 -15.54
CA HIS A 249 -19.55 -1.44 -16.40
C HIS A 249 -20.43 -0.30 -15.87
N GLN A 250 -20.69 -0.26 -14.59
CA GLN A 250 -21.50 0.77 -13.94
C GLN A 250 -20.84 2.15 -14.02
N VAL A 251 -19.51 2.25 -13.84
CA VAL A 251 -18.75 3.50 -14.04
C VAL A 251 -18.85 3.98 -15.47
N SER A 252 -18.76 3.07 -16.45
CA SER A 252 -18.90 3.39 -17.88
C SER A 252 -20.28 3.94 -18.21
N ALA A 253 -21.35 3.26 -17.81
CA ALA A 253 -22.72 3.68 -18.03
C ALA A 253 -23.02 5.03 -17.38
N THR A 254 -22.64 5.19 -16.12
CA THR A 254 -22.79 6.46 -15.40
C THR A 254 -21.98 7.58 -16.05
N GLY A 255 -20.76 7.30 -16.53
CA GLY A 255 -19.92 8.26 -17.23
C GLY A 255 -20.55 8.76 -18.52
N LYS A 256 -21.10 7.86 -19.36
CA LYS A 256 -21.82 8.21 -20.59
C LYS A 256 -23.01 9.12 -20.30
N ALA A 257 -23.85 8.78 -19.30
CA ALA A 257 -25.01 9.59 -18.92
C ALA A 257 -24.59 10.98 -18.42
N ARG A 258 -23.55 11.06 -17.59
CA ARG A 258 -23.04 12.35 -17.08
C ARG A 258 -22.45 13.23 -18.17
N ASN A 259 -21.74 12.65 -19.14
CA ASN A 259 -21.19 13.41 -20.27
C ASN A 259 -22.31 14.07 -21.11
N ARG A 260 -23.44 13.35 -21.32
CA ARG A 260 -24.63 13.93 -21.96
C ARG A 260 -25.20 15.11 -21.15
N LEU A 261 -25.30 14.98 -19.82
CA LEU A 261 -25.77 16.03 -18.94
C LEU A 261 -24.81 17.24 -18.89
N HIS A 262 -23.50 17.02 -18.92
CA HIS A 262 -22.52 18.09 -19.05
C HIS A 262 -22.62 18.84 -20.38
N ALA A 263 -22.84 18.13 -21.49
CA ALA A 263 -23.06 18.75 -22.79
C ALA A 263 -24.35 19.60 -22.80
N LEU A 264 -25.43 19.08 -22.20
CA LEU A 264 -26.69 19.79 -22.06
C LEU A 264 -26.58 21.02 -21.16
N GLU A 265 -25.87 20.92 -20.04
CA GLU A 265 -25.57 22.06 -19.14
C GLU A 265 -24.82 23.15 -19.89
N LYS A 266 -23.77 22.81 -20.64
CA LYS A 266 -23.02 23.75 -21.47
C LYS A 266 -23.89 24.43 -22.51
N LYS A 267 -24.73 23.66 -23.22
CA LYS A 267 -25.69 24.20 -24.23
C LYS A 267 -26.65 25.21 -23.61
N HIS A 268 -27.24 24.91 -22.46
CA HIS A 268 -28.15 25.85 -21.78
C HIS A 268 -27.41 27.10 -21.30
N ARG A 269 -26.21 26.97 -20.79
CA ARG A 269 -25.39 28.13 -20.35
C ARG A 269 -25.04 29.03 -21.55
N ALA A 270 -24.62 28.47 -22.67
CA ALA A 270 -24.29 29.22 -23.87
C ALA A 270 -25.53 29.94 -24.49
N ALA A 271 -26.73 29.36 -24.31
CA ALA A 271 -27.98 29.96 -24.74
C ALA A 271 -28.60 30.95 -23.72
N GLY A 272 -27.85 31.41 -22.71
CA GLY A 272 -28.32 32.35 -21.68
C GLY A 272 -29.31 31.76 -20.65
N ARG A 273 -29.65 30.47 -20.76
CA ARG A 273 -30.60 29.78 -19.85
C ARG A 273 -29.94 29.33 -18.56
N ILE A 274 -29.39 30.28 -17.79
CA ILE A 274 -28.54 30.04 -16.63
C ILE A 274 -29.24 29.20 -15.55
N ALA A 275 -30.48 29.54 -15.17
CA ALA A 275 -31.23 28.80 -14.15
C ALA A 275 -31.41 27.30 -14.51
N LYS A 276 -31.60 26.99 -15.80
CA LYS A 276 -31.68 25.60 -16.28
C LYS A 276 -30.34 24.87 -16.19
N ALA A 277 -29.25 25.54 -16.56
CA ALA A 277 -27.88 25.00 -16.45
C ALA A 277 -27.51 24.70 -15.00
N GLU A 278 -27.79 25.63 -14.08
CA GLU A 278 -27.51 25.46 -12.63
C GLU A 278 -28.33 24.34 -12.02
N ARG A 279 -29.61 24.19 -12.38
CA ARG A 279 -30.44 23.07 -11.93
C ARG A 279 -29.86 21.71 -12.36
N ILE A 280 -29.40 21.57 -13.61
CA ILE A 280 -28.72 20.36 -14.08
C ILE A 280 -27.46 20.11 -13.26
N ARG A 281 -26.65 21.13 -13.03
CA ARG A 281 -25.40 21.03 -12.27
C ARG A 281 -25.64 20.60 -10.82
N ALA A 282 -26.58 21.23 -10.14
CA ALA A 282 -26.89 20.99 -8.74
C ALA A 282 -27.49 19.58 -8.53
N ASN A 283 -28.50 19.21 -9.34
CA ASN A 283 -29.27 17.99 -9.09
C ASN A 283 -28.66 16.73 -9.73
N ASN A 284 -27.98 16.86 -10.87
CA ASN A 284 -27.58 15.70 -11.68
C ASN A 284 -26.07 15.48 -11.74
N LEU A 285 -25.25 16.52 -11.55
CA LEU A 285 -23.80 16.45 -11.71
C LEU A 285 -23.02 16.39 -10.38
N GLY A 286 -23.71 16.21 -9.26
CA GLY A 286 -23.08 15.97 -7.96
C GLY A 286 -22.26 14.67 -7.91
N LYS A 287 -21.22 14.62 -7.08
CA LYS A 287 -20.30 13.46 -6.97
C LYS A 287 -20.63 12.54 -5.79
N LYS A 288 -21.51 12.93 -4.85
CA LYS A 288 -21.76 12.22 -3.59
C LYS A 288 -22.10 10.75 -3.80
N LYS A 289 -23.04 10.43 -4.69
CA LYS A 289 -23.43 9.05 -5.00
C LYS A 289 -22.29 8.22 -5.63
N GLN A 290 -21.46 8.84 -6.47
CA GLN A 290 -20.31 8.16 -7.07
C GLN A 290 -19.23 7.84 -6.04
N VAL A 291 -18.94 8.79 -5.14
CA VAL A 291 -17.98 8.58 -4.04
C VAL A 291 -18.45 7.45 -3.12
N ALA A 292 -19.70 7.49 -2.67
CA ALA A 292 -20.27 6.44 -1.81
C ALA A 292 -20.25 5.06 -2.47
N ARG A 293 -20.54 4.98 -3.78
CA ARG A 293 -20.47 3.73 -4.55
C ARG A 293 -19.04 3.21 -4.63
N ARG A 294 -18.09 4.08 -4.98
CA ARG A 294 -16.66 3.73 -5.02
C ARG A 294 -16.19 3.17 -3.70
N GLN A 295 -16.53 3.82 -2.60
CA GLN A 295 -16.14 3.40 -1.26
C GLN A 295 -16.71 2.01 -0.92
N ARG A 296 -18.01 1.76 -1.21
CA ARG A 296 -18.63 0.44 -0.99
C ARG A 296 -17.95 -0.66 -1.81
N THR A 297 -17.67 -0.41 -3.10
CA THR A 297 -16.99 -1.39 -3.94
C THR A 297 -15.57 -1.67 -3.46
N GLN A 298 -14.82 -0.62 -3.10
CA GLN A 298 -13.47 -0.79 -2.55
C GLN A 298 -13.47 -1.58 -1.25
N GLN A 299 -14.46 -1.33 -0.38
CA GLN A 299 -14.61 -2.10 0.86
C GLN A 299 -14.94 -3.58 0.58
N HIS A 300 -15.82 -3.85 -0.39
CA HIS A 300 -16.16 -5.22 -0.78
C HIS A 300 -14.94 -5.96 -1.36
N LEU A 301 -14.21 -5.35 -2.30
CA LEU A 301 -12.98 -5.93 -2.84
C LEU A 301 -11.92 -6.16 -1.75
N ARG A 302 -11.82 -5.26 -0.78
CA ARG A 302 -10.95 -5.43 0.39
C ARG A 302 -11.37 -6.65 1.21
N THR A 303 -12.65 -6.81 1.51
CA THR A 303 -13.16 -7.98 2.26
C THR A 303 -12.80 -9.28 1.57
N ILE A 304 -13.05 -9.39 0.24
CA ILE A 304 -12.70 -10.59 -0.53
C ILE A 304 -11.19 -10.87 -0.46
N ALA A 305 -10.34 -9.85 -0.68
CA ALA A 305 -8.89 -10.00 -0.65
C ALA A 305 -8.36 -10.48 0.72
N TYR A 306 -8.91 -9.93 1.82
CA TYR A 306 -8.49 -10.34 3.17
C TYR A 306 -8.97 -11.73 3.54
N GLN A 307 -10.20 -12.11 3.17
CA GLN A 307 -10.69 -13.47 3.35
C GLN A 307 -9.83 -14.48 2.59
N ALA A 308 -9.55 -14.21 1.32
CA ALA A 308 -8.68 -15.05 0.50
C ALA A 308 -7.25 -15.16 1.07
N ALA A 309 -6.67 -14.05 1.54
CA ALA A 309 -5.36 -14.06 2.20
C ALA A 309 -5.37 -14.92 3.47
N HIS A 310 -6.43 -14.86 4.28
CA HIS A 310 -6.57 -15.73 5.45
C HIS A 310 -6.62 -17.22 5.07
N THR A 311 -7.34 -17.59 4.01
CA THR A 311 -7.41 -18.97 3.52
C THR A 311 -6.03 -19.47 3.07
N ILE A 312 -5.27 -18.66 2.34
CA ILE A 312 -3.90 -19.00 1.94
C ILE A 312 -3.01 -19.22 3.18
N MET A 313 -3.09 -18.35 4.19
CA MET A 313 -2.28 -18.46 5.41
C MET A 313 -2.69 -19.64 6.30
N ASP A 314 -3.86 -20.24 6.10
CA ASP A 314 -4.22 -21.49 6.78
C ASP A 314 -3.30 -22.64 6.37
N GLU A 315 -2.72 -22.57 5.18
CA GLU A 315 -1.83 -23.60 4.63
C GLU A 315 -0.34 -23.17 4.61
N ALA A 316 -0.04 -21.86 4.54
CA ALA A 316 1.30 -21.35 4.30
C ALA A 316 2.05 -20.96 5.58
N ALA A 317 3.26 -21.53 5.79
CA ALA A 317 4.28 -21.04 6.73
C ALA A 317 5.17 -19.95 6.10
N LEU A 318 5.45 -20.09 4.80
CA LEU A 318 6.18 -19.11 4.00
C LEU A 318 5.42 -18.85 2.71
N LEU A 319 5.23 -17.58 2.40
CA LEU A 319 4.56 -17.11 1.20
C LEU A 319 5.51 -16.29 0.33
N ALA A 320 5.60 -16.63 -0.96
CA ALA A 320 6.21 -15.78 -1.98
C ALA A 320 5.14 -15.07 -2.80
N SER A 321 5.29 -13.78 -3.07
CA SER A 321 4.43 -13.05 -4.00
C SER A 321 5.21 -12.05 -4.85
N GLU A 322 4.69 -11.72 -6.03
CA GLU A 322 5.36 -10.83 -6.96
C GLU A 322 5.32 -9.34 -6.55
N ASP A 323 6.35 -8.55 -6.92
CA ASP A 323 6.39 -7.10 -6.75
C ASP A 323 5.66 -6.38 -7.88
N LEU A 324 4.38 -6.10 -7.73
CA LEU A 324 3.56 -5.33 -8.67
C LEU A 324 3.56 -3.81 -8.41
N THR A 325 4.50 -3.28 -7.67
CA THR A 325 4.56 -1.85 -7.37
C THR A 325 5.01 -1.00 -8.56
N GLN A 326 5.61 -1.59 -9.59
CA GLN A 326 5.92 -0.89 -10.84
C GLN A 326 4.64 -0.59 -11.63
N PRO A 327 4.59 0.57 -12.32
CA PRO A 327 3.53 0.84 -13.28
C PRO A 327 3.52 -0.23 -14.37
N ILE A 328 2.33 -0.71 -14.72
CA ILE A 328 2.18 -1.56 -15.90
C ILE A 328 2.34 -0.63 -17.11
N THR A 329 3.50 -0.72 -17.77
CA THR A 329 3.79 -0.02 -19.02
C THR A 329 3.66 -1.02 -20.16
N GLY A 330 2.80 -0.74 -21.11
CA GLY A 330 2.58 -1.65 -22.25
C GLY A 330 1.78 -0.98 -23.37
N LYS A 331 1.59 -1.69 -24.48
CA LYS A 331 0.77 -1.23 -25.60
C LYS A 331 -0.62 -0.84 -25.11
N VAL A 332 -1.17 0.24 -25.66
CA VAL A 332 -2.54 0.70 -25.41
C VAL A 332 -3.50 -0.44 -25.74
N GLN A 333 -4.10 -1.00 -24.71
CA GLN A 333 -5.15 -1.99 -24.84
C GLN A 333 -6.51 -1.30 -25.08
N TRP A 334 -7.52 -2.05 -25.49
CA TRP A 334 -8.87 -1.54 -25.69
C TRP A 334 -9.44 -0.87 -24.42
N ARG A 335 -10.37 0.06 -24.62
CA ARG A 335 -10.88 0.95 -23.54
C ARG A 335 -11.41 0.21 -22.31
N ASP A 336 -12.07 -0.93 -22.51
CA ASP A 336 -12.65 -1.71 -21.41
C ASP A 336 -11.60 -2.37 -20.56
N TYR A 337 -10.54 -2.89 -21.17
CA TYR A 337 -9.38 -3.44 -20.49
C TYR A 337 -8.69 -2.37 -19.65
N ASN A 338 -8.34 -1.23 -20.26
CA ASN A 338 -7.67 -0.13 -19.54
C ASN A 338 -8.49 0.39 -18.36
N ARG A 339 -9.83 0.46 -18.53
CA ARG A 339 -10.71 0.88 -17.44
C ARG A 339 -10.73 -0.14 -16.31
N ARG A 340 -10.83 -1.43 -16.61
CA ARG A 340 -10.77 -2.49 -15.61
C ARG A 340 -9.43 -2.49 -14.89
N MET A 341 -8.32 -2.40 -15.63
CA MET A 341 -6.97 -2.33 -15.05
C MET A 341 -6.76 -1.07 -14.19
N SER A 342 -7.37 0.07 -14.53
CA SER A 342 -7.32 1.28 -13.70
C SER A 342 -8.07 1.14 -12.38
N HIS A 343 -9.03 0.24 -12.30
CA HIS A 343 -9.79 -0.09 -11.09
C HIS A 343 -9.24 -1.30 -10.34
N TRP A 344 -8.31 -2.02 -10.97
CA TRP A 344 -7.69 -3.18 -10.35
C TRP A 344 -6.98 -2.82 -9.05
N ALA A 345 -7.43 -3.43 -7.98
CA ALA A 345 -7.02 -3.12 -6.63
C ALA A 345 -5.71 -3.84 -6.23
N LYS A 346 -4.70 -3.89 -7.12
CA LYS A 346 -3.42 -4.58 -6.85
C LYS A 346 -2.76 -4.16 -5.53
N GLY A 347 -2.92 -2.91 -5.14
CA GLY A 347 -2.43 -2.42 -3.86
C GLY A 347 -3.17 -3.03 -2.67
N VAL A 348 -4.48 -3.29 -2.80
CA VAL A 348 -5.29 -3.95 -1.77
C VAL A 348 -4.89 -5.43 -1.63
N LEU A 349 -4.63 -6.11 -2.75
CA LEU A 349 -4.15 -7.51 -2.75
C LEU A 349 -2.80 -7.63 -2.05
N ALA A 350 -1.84 -6.78 -2.43
CA ALA A 350 -0.52 -6.76 -1.79
C ALA A 350 -0.63 -6.45 -0.28
N GLN A 351 -1.46 -5.48 0.09
CA GLN A 351 -1.70 -5.11 1.49
C GLN A 351 -2.36 -6.24 2.28
N ALA A 352 -3.32 -6.96 1.69
CA ALA A 352 -3.98 -8.08 2.34
C ALA A 352 -2.99 -9.21 2.66
N LEU A 353 -2.13 -9.60 1.70
CA LEU A 353 -1.10 -10.60 1.94
C LEU A 353 -0.12 -10.17 3.03
N ASP A 354 0.36 -8.92 3.00
CA ASP A 354 1.33 -8.39 3.96
C ASP A 354 0.73 -8.30 5.38
N GLU A 355 -0.45 -7.70 5.52
CA GLU A 355 -1.10 -7.53 6.84
C GLU A 355 -1.54 -8.88 7.45
N VAL A 356 -2.09 -9.79 6.64
CA VAL A 356 -2.53 -11.09 7.14
C VAL A 356 -1.35 -11.98 7.49
N SER A 357 -0.28 -11.99 6.70
CA SER A 357 0.95 -12.74 7.03
C SER A 357 1.54 -12.27 8.36
N GLN A 358 1.63 -10.96 8.57
CA GLN A 358 2.08 -10.40 9.85
C GLN A 358 1.16 -10.80 11.02
N GLN A 359 -0.17 -10.76 10.83
CA GLN A 359 -1.14 -11.16 11.87
C GLN A 359 -1.05 -12.64 12.23
N ARG A 360 -0.72 -13.48 11.28
CA ARG A 360 -0.67 -14.95 11.42
C ARG A 360 0.74 -15.45 11.77
N GLY A 361 1.76 -14.61 11.67
CA GLY A 361 3.16 -14.99 11.85
C GLY A 361 3.76 -15.74 10.66
N THR A 362 3.09 -15.76 9.51
CA THR A 362 3.60 -16.33 8.26
C THR A 362 4.71 -15.43 7.70
N ARG A 363 5.82 -16.00 7.29
CA ARG A 363 6.84 -15.26 6.56
C ARG A 363 6.33 -14.91 5.15
N HIS A 364 6.45 -13.64 4.75
CA HIS A 364 6.05 -13.18 3.42
C HIS A 364 7.22 -12.52 2.69
N ASP A 365 7.71 -13.15 1.65
CA ASP A 365 8.79 -12.66 0.81
C ASP A 365 8.25 -12.16 -0.53
N ILE A 366 8.75 -11.02 -0.97
CA ILE A 366 8.31 -10.39 -2.23
C ILE A 366 9.42 -10.54 -3.26
N VAL A 367 9.11 -11.18 -4.38
CA VAL A 367 10.04 -11.51 -5.45
C VAL A 367 9.89 -10.63 -6.70
N ASN A 368 10.84 -10.73 -7.63
CA ASN A 368 10.81 -10.03 -8.91
C ASN A 368 9.71 -10.59 -9.82
N ALA A 369 8.80 -9.74 -10.29
CA ALA A 369 7.67 -10.12 -11.14
C ALA A 369 8.02 -10.29 -12.64
N ALA A 370 9.27 -10.02 -13.05
CA ALA A 370 9.62 -10.06 -14.47
C ALA A 370 9.57 -11.50 -15.01
N TYR A 371 8.78 -11.69 -16.06
CA TYR A 371 8.59 -12.96 -16.79
C TYR A 371 7.94 -14.11 -16.00
N THR A 372 7.45 -13.92 -14.78
CA THR A 372 6.77 -14.98 -14.02
C THR A 372 5.55 -15.56 -14.75
N SER A 373 4.82 -14.76 -15.51
CA SER A 373 3.68 -15.21 -16.33
C SER A 373 4.04 -15.72 -17.74
N GLN A 374 5.32 -15.63 -18.13
CA GLN A 374 5.78 -15.99 -19.48
C GLN A 374 6.76 -17.18 -19.49
N MET A 375 7.25 -17.57 -18.34
CA MET A 375 8.19 -18.67 -18.14
C MET A 375 7.42 -19.96 -17.90
N ASP A 376 7.89 -21.07 -18.46
CA ASP A 376 7.36 -22.40 -18.14
C ASP A 376 7.82 -22.80 -16.73
N SER A 377 6.87 -23.03 -15.81
CA SER A 377 7.17 -23.35 -14.41
C SER A 377 7.77 -24.73 -14.20
N ILE A 378 7.74 -25.61 -15.20
CA ILE A 378 8.29 -26.98 -15.12
C ILE A 378 9.75 -26.97 -15.56
N THR A 379 10.06 -26.27 -16.66
CA THR A 379 11.43 -26.24 -17.20
C THR A 379 12.26 -25.08 -16.63
N GLY A 380 11.60 -24.03 -16.04
CA GLY A 380 12.26 -22.80 -15.58
C GLY A 380 12.78 -21.94 -16.73
N ARG A 381 12.35 -22.18 -17.96
CA ARG A 381 12.83 -21.52 -19.17
C ARG A 381 11.80 -20.52 -19.71
N LEU A 382 12.30 -19.51 -20.43
CA LEU A 382 11.45 -18.53 -21.13
C LEU A 382 11.00 -19.13 -22.48
N GLU A 383 10.15 -20.14 -22.41
CA GLU A 383 9.60 -20.87 -23.54
C GLU A 383 8.10 -21.10 -23.33
N GLY A 384 7.37 -21.37 -24.40
CA GLY A 384 5.90 -21.49 -24.37
C GLY A 384 5.20 -20.14 -24.55
N GLU A 385 3.88 -20.18 -24.52
CA GLU A 385 3.04 -19.00 -24.79
C GLU A 385 1.80 -18.95 -23.89
N ARG A 386 1.55 -17.80 -23.25
CA ARG A 386 0.30 -17.53 -22.53
C ARG A 386 -0.77 -17.00 -23.49
N ARG A 387 -1.94 -17.68 -23.56
CA ARG A 387 -3.15 -17.25 -24.28
C ARG A 387 -4.34 -17.29 -23.31
N GLY A 388 -4.76 -16.12 -22.83
CA GLY A 388 -5.81 -16.01 -21.79
C GLY A 388 -5.43 -16.74 -20.51
N ASP A 389 -6.28 -17.68 -20.10
CA ASP A 389 -6.10 -18.48 -18.87
C ASP A 389 -5.30 -19.75 -19.09
N LYS A 390 -4.76 -19.98 -20.31
CA LYS A 390 -3.96 -21.15 -20.65
C LYS A 390 -2.52 -20.75 -20.98
N PHE A 391 -1.59 -21.59 -20.51
CA PHE A 391 -0.19 -21.54 -20.87
C PHE A 391 0.16 -22.78 -21.68
N TYR A 392 0.57 -22.58 -22.94
CA TYR A 392 0.97 -23.62 -23.88
C TYR A 392 2.47 -23.82 -23.78
N ARG A 393 2.90 -24.99 -23.35
CA ARG A 393 4.29 -25.37 -23.19
C ARG A 393 4.92 -25.74 -24.55
N ALA A 394 6.23 -25.68 -24.64
CA ALA A 394 6.96 -26.02 -25.86
C ALA A 394 6.76 -27.50 -26.29
N ASN A 395 6.46 -28.41 -25.37
CA ASN A 395 6.17 -29.80 -25.64
C ASN A 395 4.71 -30.10 -26.06
N GLY A 396 3.87 -29.06 -26.16
CA GLY A 396 2.45 -29.15 -26.52
C GLY A 396 1.48 -29.32 -25.35
N ASP A 397 1.97 -29.53 -24.13
CA ASP A 397 1.12 -29.58 -22.94
C ASP A 397 0.49 -28.21 -22.64
N VAL A 398 -0.65 -28.22 -21.96
CA VAL A 398 -1.37 -27.01 -21.55
C VAL A 398 -1.57 -27.03 -20.04
N ILE A 399 -1.16 -25.95 -19.38
CA ILE A 399 -1.39 -25.74 -17.95
C ILE A 399 -2.18 -24.44 -17.73
N GLN A 400 -2.81 -24.32 -16.58
CA GLN A 400 -3.52 -23.09 -16.22
C GLN A 400 -2.50 -21.96 -16.00
N ALA A 401 -2.72 -20.80 -16.63
CA ALA A 401 -1.71 -19.73 -16.75
C ALA A 401 -1.35 -19.09 -15.40
N ASP A 402 -2.32 -18.90 -14.50
CA ASP A 402 -2.09 -18.25 -13.21
C ASP A 402 -1.43 -19.24 -12.21
N VAL A 403 -1.71 -20.55 -12.33
CA VAL A 403 -1.00 -21.60 -11.61
C VAL A 403 0.47 -21.67 -12.06
N ASN A 404 0.71 -21.60 -13.38
CA ASN A 404 2.06 -21.49 -13.91
C ASN A 404 2.80 -20.28 -13.37
N ALA A 405 2.14 -19.12 -13.32
CA ALA A 405 2.72 -17.89 -12.76
C ALA A 405 3.02 -18.03 -11.26
N ALA A 406 2.10 -18.59 -10.47
CA ALA A 406 2.30 -18.82 -9.04
C ALA A 406 3.46 -19.77 -8.73
N ARG A 407 3.64 -20.82 -9.54
CA ARG A 407 4.80 -21.72 -9.43
C ARG A 407 6.11 -21.02 -9.77
N ASN A 408 6.11 -20.16 -10.79
CA ASN A 408 7.28 -19.33 -11.14
C ASN A 408 7.60 -18.31 -10.06
N VAL A 409 6.59 -17.74 -9.39
CA VAL A 409 6.77 -16.87 -8.21
C VAL A 409 7.44 -17.62 -7.07
N LEU A 410 7.02 -18.87 -6.82
CA LEU A 410 7.65 -19.73 -5.82
C LEU A 410 9.11 -20.04 -6.18
N ALA A 411 9.39 -20.49 -7.40
CA ALA A 411 10.73 -20.79 -7.87
C ALA A 411 11.68 -19.57 -7.83
N ARG A 412 11.13 -18.35 -7.97
CA ARG A 412 11.89 -17.10 -7.88
C ARG A 412 12.39 -16.79 -6.46
N LEU A 413 11.82 -17.43 -5.44
CA LEU A 413 12.23 -17.23 -4.04
C LEU A 413 13.69 -17.61 -3.82
N ASP A 414 14.10 -18.75 -4.39
CA ASP A 414 15.42 -19.33 -4.23
C ASP A 414 16.35 -19.06 -5.42
N ASP A 415 15.97 -18.17 -6.34
CA ASP A 415 16.75 -17.81 -7.51
C ASP A 415 17.94 -16.92 -7.13
N PRO A 416 19.19 -17.42 -7.17
CA PRO A 416 20.36 -16.66 -6.73
C PRO A 416 20.72 -15.50 -7.67
N ASP A 417 20.35 -15.61 -8.95
CA ASP A 417 20.76 -14.67 -9.99
C ASP A 417 19.80 -13.49 -10.11
N ILE A 418 18.52 -13.66 -9.74
CA ILE A 418 17.47 -12.69 -9.97
C ILE A 418 17.02 -12.04 -8.65
N THR A 419 17.50 -10.83 -8.39
CA THR A 419 17.09 -10.09 -7.20
C THR A 419 15.78 -9.33 -7.41
N ARG A 420 15.06 -9.03 -6.32
CA ARG A 420 13.74 -8.35 -6.33
C ARG A 420 13.70 -7.09 -7.19
N TYR A 421 14.75 -6.28 -7.19
CA TYR A 421 14.76 -4.97 -7.85
C TYR A 421 15.49 -4.95 -9.19
N MET A 422 15.89 -6.11 -9.69
CA MET A 422 16.58 -6.24 -10.97
C MET A 422 15.68 -5.75 -12.12
N PRO A 423 16.23 -4.96 -13.06
CA PRO A 423 15.48 -4.47 -14.22
C PRO A 423 15.00 -5.61 -15.13
N HIS A 424 13.82 -5.41 -15.75
CA HIS A 424 13.18 -6.41 -16.61
C HIS A 424 14.09 -6.92 -17.76
N GLY A 425 14.87 -6.02 -18.40
CA GLY A 425 15.80 -6.41 -19.45
C GLY A 425 16.96 -7.30 -18.97
N GLU A 426 17.45 -7.05 -17.76
CA GLU A 426 18.50 -7.86 -17.13
C GLU A 426 17.98 -9.27 -16.79
N VAL A 427 16.77 -9.35 -16.21
CA VAL A 427 16.10 -10.64 -15.96
C VAL A 427 15.95 -11.43 -17.25
N LYS A 428 15.56 -10.77 -18.35
CA LYS A 428 15.46 -11.44 -19.67
C LYS A 428 16.80 -12.03 -20.12
N ARG A 429 17.87 -11.26 -19.99
CA ARG A 429 19.22 -11.69 -20.38
C ARG A 429 19.65 -12.93 -19.60
N ILE A 430 19.41 -12.97 -18.28
CA ILE A 430 19.70 -14.12 -17.42
C ILE A 430 18.88 -15.34 -17.86
N LEU A 431 17.58 -15.20 -18.04
CA LEU A 431 16.70 -16.31 -18.41
C LEU A 431 17.04 -16.89 -19.78
N LEU A 432 17.41 -16.05 -20.77
CA LEU A 432 17.87 -16.51 -22.08
C LEU A 432 19.24 -17.19 -22.00
N GLY A 433 20.16 -16.68 -21.17
CA GLY A 433 21.48 -17.29 -20.97
C GLY A 433 21.41 -18.69 -20.34
N ARG A 434 20.42 -18.96 -19.49
CA ARG A 434 20.16 -20.30 -18.94
C ARG A 434 19.76 -21.29 -20.02
N PHE A 435 19.14 -20.83 -21.10
CA PHE A 435 18.80 -21.67 -22.25
C PHE A 435 20.06 -22.08 -23.04
N SER A 436 20.95 -21.15 -23.36
CA SER A 436 22.18 -21.40 -24.14
C SER A 436 23.15 -22.33 -23.40
N GLY A 437 23.39 -22.10 -22.10
CA GLY A 437 24.31 -22.90 -21.29
C GLY A 437 23.82 -24.34 -21.00
N ALA A 438 22.53 -24.64 -21.13
CA ALA A 438 22.00 -25.99 -21.03
C ALA A 438 22.26 -26.80 -22.32
N THR A 439 22.18 -26.15 -23.48
CA THR A 439 22.48 -26.75 -24.78
C THR A 439 23.97 -27.11 -24.89
N GLU A 440 24.86 -26.19 -24.49
CA GLU A 440 26.32 -26.44 -24.46
C GLU A 440 26.70 -27.60 -23.51
N ARG A 441 26.07 -27.70 -22.33
CA ARG A 441 26.31 -28.81 -21.39
C ARG A 441 25.77 -30.15 -21.90
N GLN A 442 24.71 -30.14 -22.69
CA GLN A 442 24.13 -31.32 -23.30
C GLN A 442 24.99 -31.79 -24.47
N GLU A 443 25.48 -30.88 -25.31
CA GLU A 443 26.43 -31.18 -26.39
C GLU A 443 27.78 -31.66 -25.84
N ALA A 444 28.31 -31.03 -24.78
CA ALA A 444 29.53 -31.51 -24.12
C ALA A 444 29.38 -32.92 -23.49
N ARG A 445 28.21 -33.24 -22.94
CA ARG A 445 27.93 -34.60 -22.45
C ARG A 445 27.83 -35.65 -23.58
N VAL A 446 27.23 -35.28 -24.70
CA VAL A 446 27.15 -36.16 -25.89
C VAL A 446 28.54 -36.39 -26.47
N VAL A 447 29.38 -35.37 -26.56
CA VAL A 447 30.77 -35.49 -27.02
C VAL A 447 31.61 -36.35 -26.07
N CYS A 448 31.46 -36.23 -24.75
CA CYS A 448 32.15 -37.08 -23.78
C CYS A 448 31.69 -38.56 -23.85
N GLN A 449 30.42 -38.82 -24.14
CA GLN A 449 29.90 -40.18 -24.26
C GLN A 449 30.34 -40.87 -25.57
N HIS A 450 30.53 -40.13 -26.67
CA HIS A 450 31.03 -40.67 -27.93
C HIS A 450 32.57 -40.77 -27.97
N GLY A 451 33.28 -40.02 -27.15
CA GLY A 451 34.75 -40.07 -27.02
C GLY A 451 35.27 -41.27 -26.21
N MET A 452 34.41 -41.96 -25.46
CA MET A 452 34.79 -43.19 -24.70
C MET A 452 34.54 -44.50 -25.43
N SER A 453 33.97 -44.48 -26.65
CA SER A 453 33.69 -45.73 -27.41
C SER A 453 34.70 -46.06 -28.52
N THR A 454 35.77 -45.27 -28.68
CA THR A 454 36.79 -45.51 -29.73
C THR A 454 38.19 -45.69 -29.15
N GLY A 455 38.33 -46.53 -28.12
CA GLY A 455 39.63 -46.84 -27.51
C GLY A 455 39.67 -48.16 -26.84
N CYS A 456 39.47 -49.25 -27.62
CA CYS A 456 39.95 -50.59 -27.33
C CYS A 456 39.78 -51.41 -28.61
N GLY A 457 40.87 -51.52 -29.35
CA GLY A 457 41.10 -52.46 -30.43
C GLY A 457 42.58 -52.61 -30.60
#